data_26a6ec63573d80a0c728bf32683dc456
#
_entry.id   26a6ec63573d80a0c728bf32683dc456
#
_cell.length_a   1.000
_cell.length_b   1.000
_cell.length_c   1.000
_cell.angle_alpha   90.00
_cell.angle_beta   90.00
_cell.angle_gamma   90.00
#
_symmetry.space_group_name_H-M   'P 1'
#
loop_
_entity.id
_entity.type
_entity.pdbx_description
1 polymer ?
#
loop_
_entity_poly.entity_id
_entity_poly.type
_entity_poly.pdbx_seq_one_letter_code
_entity_poly.pdbx_strand_id
1 'polypeptide(L)'
;MFVGREKEIERINRFISKRGALIVYGLRRVGKTTLIKKALGDKKIKFVYFECQKANEKTNVDLFVDLLKESISFTDASFPSFLALFKELNQRYKDYVFVIDEYSYMKEYYLESKKSKSKLEAQRIDSEFQNIIDDYLTNNNLILSGSSIYIMEKLMDHESPLYGRFVGSIVLKQFTYLEAKMMLPSLTDNDLIAFYSVFGGSPYVLERINQQKNLKDNICELLLNEDGKLRNHLKNNVINELESDPDLHEILNVIKNGCKKYNEIENQSHITTSGLLDKRLKKLLDLDIIEAKYLIGREDDKRKKYYEIKDNLLKFYYAYVFRQDNKMNFLGEERFYELFIEPSIKTYISHRFESIVKSYFSESIKRGYNRDIVEVGTFFFDNNEYDCVAKKIDGTYVFFEVKYYSKPMKRDEMEKEMEQLKNVKGLKVSQIGFVCNAGFEEKLPNVIYLDLADFFFKS
;
A
#
# COMPACT_ATOMS: atom_id res chain seq x y z
N MET A 1 14.84 6.81 11.83
CA MET A 1 15.83 5.84 11.30
C MET A 1 15.40 5.40 9.91
N PHE A 2 16.29 5.37 8.89
CA PHE A 2 15.94 4.85 7.56
C PHE A 2 16.27 3.36 7.53
N VAL A 3 15.33 2.52 7.11
CA VAL A 3 15.49 1.07 7.02
C VAL A 3 14.92 0.55 5.71
N GLY A 4 15.49 -0.56 5.21
CA GLY A 4 15.04 -1.19 3.97
C GLY A 4 15.25 -0.33 2.72
N ARG A 5 14.56 -0.67 1.66
CA ARG A 5 14.54 0.10 0.39
C ARG A 5 15.85 0.05 -0.41
N GLU A 6 16.72 -0.91 -0.15
CA GLU A 6 18.00 -1.04 -0.84
C GLU A 6 17.80 -1.16 -2.36
N LYS A 7 16.79 -1.91 -2.79
CA LYS A 7 16.44 -2.08 -4.22
C LYS A 7 15.99 -0.77 -4.86
N GLU A 8 15.16 -0.02 -4.16
CA GLU A 8 14.66 1.28 -4.64
C GLU A 8 15.79 2.31 -4.70
N ILE A 9 16.67 2.36 -3.68
CA ILE A 9 17.87 3.21 -3.69
C ILE A 9 18.77 2.83 -4.87
N GLU A 10 19.04 1.53 -5.10
CA GLU A 10 19.85 1.07 -6.23
C GLU A 10 19.23 1.50 -7.57
N ARG A 11 17.91 1.41 -7.71
CA ARG A 11 17.21 1.85 -8.92
C ARG A 11 17.34 3.36 -9.15
N ILE A 12 17.20 4.19 -8.10
CA ILE A 12 17.44 5.64 -8.19
C ILE A 12 18.92 5.89 -8.57
N ASN A 13 19.86 5.23 -7.93
CA ASN A 13 21.29 5.37 -8.24
C ASN A 13 21.63 4.99 -9.68
N ARG A 14 21.02 3.93 -10.20
CA ARG A 14 21.18 3.52 -11.61
C ARG A 14 20.56 4.53 -12.58
N PHE A 15 19.44 5.15 -12.19
CA PHE A 15 18.81 6.24 -12.95
C PHE A 15 19.73 7.47 -13.03
N ILE A 16 20.33 7.89 -11.92
CA ILE A 16 21.19 9.09 -11.87
C ILE A 16 22.34 9.00 -12.87
N SER A 17 22.87 7.79 -13.15
CA SER A 17 23.92 7.58 -14.13
C SER A 17 23.46 7.74 -15.60
N LYS A 18 22.14 7.83 -15.82
CA LYS A 18 21.52 8.03 -17.14
C LYS A 18 20.84 9.41 -17.16
N ARG A 19 20.83 10.07 -18.31
CA ARG A 19 20.04 11.31 -18.46
C ARG A 19 18.57 10.96 -18.70
N GLY A 20 17.67 11.83 -18.20
CA GLY A 20 16.22 11.68 -18.42
C GLY A 20 15.36 11.91 -17.19
N ALA A 21 14.15 11.36 -17.22
CA ALA A 21 13.16 11.49 -16.16
C ALA A 21 12.84 10.15 -15.48
N LEU A 22 12.68 10.16 -14.15
CA LEU A 22 12.22 9.04 -13.34
C LEU A 22 10.88 9.40 -12.70
N ILE A 23 9.95 8.46 -12.63
CA ILE A 23 8.72 8.62 -11.86
C ILE A 23 8.77 7.76 -10.59
N VAL A 24 8.46 8.39 -9.42
CA VAL A 24 8.41 7.74 -8.11
C VAL A 24 7.06 8.01 -7.46
N TYR A 25 6.25 7.00 -7.24
CA TYR A 25 4.92 7.21 -6.71
C TYR A 25 4.50 6.12 -5.70
N GLY A 26 3.43 6.37 -4.99
CA GLY A 26 2.88 5.49 -3.96
C GLY A 26 2.11 6.31 -2.95
N LEU A 27 1.36 5.65 -2.08
CA LEU A 27 0.50 6.31 -1.10
C LEU A 27 1.23 7.39 -0.29
N ARG A 28 0.46 8.30 0.29
CA ARG A 28 0.99 9.27 1.26
C ARG A 28 1.68 8.53 2.42
N ARG A 29 2.82 9.08 2.88
CA ARG A 29 3.54 8.59 4.07
C ARG A 29 4.18 7.19 3.97
N VAL A 30 4.35 6.67 2.75
CA VAL A 30 5.14 5.45 2.50
C VAL A 30 6.66 5.70 2.42
N GLY A 31 7.08 6.98 2.57
CA GLY A 31 8.49 7.35 2.62
C GLY A 31 9.13 7.78 1.29
N LYS A 32 8.34 8.22 0.28
CA LYS A 32 8.86 8.70 -1.02
C LYS A 32 9.93 9.77 -0.87
N THR A 33 9.57 10.87 -0.19
CA THR A 33 10.46 12.02 0.07
C THR A 33 11.75 11.59 0.76
N THR A 34 11.64 10.77 1.79
CA THR A 34 12.79 10.25 2.56
C THR A 34 13.69 9.38 1.69
N LEU A 35 13.11 8.50 0.87
CA LEU A 35 13.84 7.63 -0.06
C LEU A 35 14.63 8.45 -1.08
N ILE A 36 13.99 9.42 -1.75
CA ILE A 36 14.62 10.25 -2.77
C ILE A 36 15.77 11.06 -2.15
N LYS A 37 15.51 11.78 -1.05
CA LYS A 37 16.54 12.57 -0.35
C LYS A 37 17.70 11.70 0.15
N LYS A 38 17.42 10.49 0.65
CA LYS A 38 18.47 9.55 1.08
C LYS A 38 19.32 9.08 -0.08
N ALA A 39 18.70 8.64 -1.18
CA ALA A 39 19.45 8.14 -2.35
C ALA A 39 20.35 9.22 -2.98
N LEU A 40 19.85 10.46 -3.11
CA LEU A 40 20.60 11.57 -3.67
C LEU A 40 21.70 12.06 -2.70
N GLY A 41 21.38 12.16 -1.40
CA GLY A 41 22.30 12.61 -0.37
C GLY A 41 23.50 11.65 -0.16
N ASP A 42 23.26 10.36 -0.11
CA ASP A 42 24.33 9.34 0.05
C ASP A 42 25.37 9.40 -1.08
N LYS A 43 24.96 9.78 -2.27
CA LYS A 43 25.85 9.95 -3.44
C LYS A 43 26.40 11.36 -3.59
N LYS A 44 26.04 12.30 -2.68
CA LYS A 44 26.41 13.71 -2.75
C LYS A 44 26.04 14.36 -4.10
N ILE A 45 24.91 13.94 -4.67
CA ILE A 45 24.38 14.49 -5.92
C ILE A 45 23.84 15.90 -5.65
N LYS A 46 24.11 16.83 -6.55
CA LYS A 46 23.48 18.13 -6.54
C LYS A 46 22.01 17.99 -6.88
N PHE A 47 21.12 18.37 -5.99
CA PHE A 47 19.68 18.32 -6.26
C PHE A 47 18.93 19.49 -5.68
N VAL A 48 17.82 19.83 -6.29
CA VAL A 48 16.81 20.76 -5.74
C VAL A 48 15.50 19.97 -5.61
N TYR A 49 14.91 20.04 -4.43
CA TYR A 49 13.70 19.31 -4.08
C TYR A 49 12.56 20.29 -3.87
N PHE A 50 11.62 20.32 -4.80
CA PHE A 50 10.43 21.18 -4.77
C PHE A 50 9.18 20.31 -4.56
N GLU A 51 8.32 20.73 -3.63
CA GLU A 51 7.01 20.09 -3.38
C GLU A 51 5.91 20.99 -3.95
N CYS A 52 5.13 20.46 -4.91
CA CYS A 52 4.01 21.17 -5.50
C CYS A 52 2.90 21.40 -4.49
N GLN A 53 2.28 22.56 -4.59
CA GLN A 53 1.02 22.86 -3.92
C GLN A 53 -0.17 22.54 -4.82
N LYS A 54 -1.34 22.31 -4.19
CA LYS A 54 -2.61 22.16 -4.92
C LYS A 54 -3.07 23.51 -5.45
N ALA A 55 -2.37 24.01 -6.45
CA ALA A 55 -2.52 25.30 -7.07
C ALA A 55 -2.28 25.20 -8.58
N ASN A 56 -2.52 26.30 -9.30
CA ASN A 56 -2.20 26.37 -10.73
C ASN A 56 -0.70 26.30 -11.00
N GLU A 57 -0.33 26.08 -12.26
CA GLU A 57 1.05 25.95 -12.70
C GLU A 57 1.89 27.21 -12.36
N LYS A 58 1.37 28.39 -12.67
CA LYS A 58 2.10 29.65 -12.45
C LYS A 58 2.49 29.84 -10.97
N THR A 59 1.56 29.54 -10.05
CA THR A 59 1.85 29.59 -8.61
C THR A 59 2.96 28.62 -8.24
N ASN A 60 2.91 27.37 -8.75
CA ASN A 60 3.94 26.37 -8.48
C ASN A 60 5.30 26.77 -9.09
N VAL A 61 5.31 27.39 -10.26
CA VAL A 61 6.53 27.91 -10.90
C VAL A 61 7.15 29.02 -10.05
N ASP A 62 6.35 29.97 -9.57
CA ASP A 62 6.85 31.09 -8.74
C ASP A 62 7.46 30.57 -7.43
N LEU A 63 6.78 29.64 -6.75
CA LEU A 63 7.30 28.99 -5.54
C LEU A 63 8.59 28.20 -5.81
N PHE A 64 8.69 27.55 -6.95
CA PHE A 64 9.92 26.85 -7.32
C PHE A 64 11.06 27.81 -7.63
N VAL A 65 10.80 28.93 -8.29
CA VAL A 65 11.80 29.97 -8.53
C VAL A 65 12.32 30.54 -7.21
N ASP A 66 11.46 30.82 -6.23
CA ASP A 66 11.87 31.29 -4.92
C ASP A 66 12.77 30.28 -4.21
N LEU A 67 12.42 28.99 -4.25
CA LEU A 67 13.27 27.93 -3.72
C LEU A 67 14.64 27.83 -4.44
N LEU A 68 14.65 28.02 -5.77
CA LEU A 68 15.90 28.01 -6.57
C LEU A 68 16.81 29.18 -6.20
N LYS A 69 16.25 30.37 -5.93
CA LYS A 69 17.03 31.53 -5.44
C LYS A 69 17.77 31.21 -4.15
N GLU A 70 17.06 30.58 -3.19
CA GLU A 70 17.62 30.21 -1.89
C GLU A 70 18.65 29.07 -2.00
N SER A 71 18.36 28.05 -2.84
CA SER A 71 19.13 26.82 -2.89
C SER A 71 20.39 26.89 -3.76
N ILE A 72 20.33 27.62 -4.88
CA ILE A 72 21.38 27.61 -5.91
C ILE A 72 21.70 29.02 -6.47
N SER A 73 21.29 30.10 -5.78
CA SER A 73 21.49 31.50 -6.19
C SER A 73 20.95 31.77 -7.61
N PHE A 74 19.77 31.27 -7.90
CA PHE A 74 19.10 31.48 -9.19
C PHE A 74 18.69 32.92 -9.39
N THR A 75 18.50 33.31 -10.64
CA THR A 75 18.13 34.70 -10.98
C THR A 75 16.74 35.08 -10.47
N ASP A 76 16.54 36.35 -10.13
CA ASP A 76 15.23 36.91 -9.80
C ASP A 76 14.46 37.21 -11.09
N ALA A 77 13.90 36.18 -11.71
CA ALA A 77 13.12 36.29 -12.94
C ALA A 77 11.80 35.56 -12.80
N SER A 78 10.75 36.07 -13.41
CA SER A 78 9.45 35.42 -13.46
C SER A 78 9.36 34.58 -14.73
N PHE A 79 8.86 33.36 -14.59
CA PHE A 79 8.65 32.40 -15.68
C PHE A 79 7.15 32.09 -15.84
N PRO A 80 6.62 32.04 -17.09
CA PRO A 80 5.20 31.76 -17.32
C PRO A 80 4.82 30.29 -17.09
N SER A 81 5.76 29.37 -17.20
CA SER A 81 5.50 27.93 -17.11
C SER A 81 6.77 27.15 -16.68
N PHE A 82 6.59 25.87 -16.31
CA PHE A 82 7.73 24.96 -16.05
C PHE A 82 8.62 24.81 -17.29
N LEU A 83 8.05 24.77 -18.48
CA LEU A 83 8.84 24.69 -19.72
C LEU A 83 9.82 25.85 -19.86
N ALA A 84 9.36 27.08 -19.65
CA ALA A 84 10.21 28.25 -19.71
C ALA A 84 11.32 28.22 -18.64
N LEU A 85 10.98 27.81 -17.43
CA LEU A 85 11.93 27.68 -16.32
C LEU A 85 13.00 26.59 -16.61
N PHE A 86 12.59 25.40 -17.05
CA PHE A 86 13.52 24.32 -17.33
C PHE A 86 14.45 24.59 -18.50
N LYS A 87 14.00 25.38 -19.49
CA LYS A 87 14.85 25.85 -20.56
C LYS A 87 16.04 26.66 -20.00
N GLU A 88 15.77 27.55 -19.06
CA GLU A 88 16.82 28.37 -18.40
C GLU A 88 17.70 27.49 -17.49
N LEU A 89 17.10 26.58 -16.71
CA LEU A 89 17.85 25.67 -15.84
C LEU A 89 18.82 24.78 -16.63
N ASN A 90 18.39 24.26 -17.78
CA ASN A 90 19.26 23.41 -18.62
C ASN A 90 20.46 24.15 -19.22
N GLN A 91 20.32 25.46 -19.47
CA GLN A 91 21.41 26.29 -19.99
C GLN A 91 22.47 26.64 -18.92
N ARG A 92 22.01 26.96 -17.71
CA ARG A 92 22.88 27.50 -16.66
C ARG A 92 23.42 26.46 -15.69
N TYR A 93 22.71 25.38 -15.47
CA TYR A 93 23.03 24.38 -14.44
C TYR A 93 23.26 23.03 -15.06
N LYS A 94 24.30 22.32 -14.59
CA LYS A 94 24.68 20.99 -15.08
C LYS A 94 24.80 20.01 -13.92
N ASP A 95 24.47 18.77 -14.19
CA ASP A 95 24.60 17.66 -13.25
C ASP A 95 23.75 17.79 -11.99
N TYR A 96 22.60 18.47 -12.14
CA TYR A 96 21.58 18.52 -11.11
C TYR A 96 20.50 17.44 -11.31
N VAL A 97 19.89 17.02 -10.19
CA VAL A 97 18.61 16.32 -10.17
C VAL A 97 17.55 17.28 -9.65
N PHE A 98 16.61 17.64 -10.50
CA PHE A 98 15.44 18.40 -10.07
C PHE A 98 14.35 17.43 -9.66
N VAL A 99 13.83 17.58 -8.45
CA VAL A 99 12.75 16.74 -7.92
C VAL A 99 11.51 17.61 -7.80
N ILE A 100 10.46 17.23 -8.54
CA ILE A 100 9.11 17.80 -8.43
C ILE A 100 8.26 16.79 -7.68
N ASP A 101 8.14 17.01 -6.36
CA ASP A 101 7.32 16.15 -5.51
C ASP A 101 5.86 16.62 -5.51
N GLU A 102 4.95 15.71 -5.22
CA GLU A 102 3.50 15.90 -5.27
C GLU A 102 3.01 16.57 -6.57
N TYR A 103 3.61 16.15 -7.72
CA TYR A 103 3.15 16.56 -9.05
C TYR A 103 1.65 16.32 -9.23
N SER A 104 1.12 15.27 -8.62
CA SER A 104 -0.30 14.96 -8.61
C SER A 104 -1.17 16.10 -8.06
N TYR A 105 -0.71 16.90 -7.10
CA TYR A 105 -1.49 18.02 -6.52
C TYR A 105 -1.80 19.09 -7.56
N MET A 106 -0.83 19.43 -8.40
CA MET A 106 -1.04 20.38 -9.49
C MET A 106 -2.07 19.82 -10.48
N LYS A 107 -2.03 18.51 -10.79
CA LYS A 107 -3.01 17.86 -11.65
C LYS A 107 -4.41 17.83 -11.00
N GLU A 108 -4.49 17.50 -9.73
CA GLU A 108 -5.76 17.48 -8.97
C GLU A 108 -6.45 18.83 -8.99
N TYR A 109 -5.71 19.93 -8.82
CA TYR A 109 -6.24 21.30 -8.89
C TYR A 109 -7.06 21.53 -10.16
N TYR A 110 -6.57 21.06 -11.31
CA TYR A 110 -7.27 21.21 -12.58
C TYR A 110 -8.38 20.18 -12.77
N LEU A 111 -8.19 18.93 -12.33
CA LEU A 111 -9.15 17.86 -12.51
C LEU A 111 -10.39 18.00 -11.63
N GLU A 112 -10.27 18.56 -10.44
CA GLU A 112 -11.40 18.84 -9.53
C GLU A 112 -12.24 20.03 -9.99
N SER A 113 -11.70 20.90 -10.82
CA SER A 113 -12.45 21.99 -11.42
C SER A 113 -13.46 21.42 -12.42
N LYS A 114 -14.76 21.70 -12.22
CA LYS A 114 -15.85 21.25 -13.12
C LYS A 114 -15.85 21.93 -14.50
N LYS A 115 -14.87 22.79 -14.80
CA LYS A 115 -14.78 23.52 -16.05
C LYS A 115 -14.08 22.67 -17.12
N SER A 116 -14.63 22.58 -18.33
CA SER A 116 -14.04 21.85 -19.46
C SER A 116 -12.61 22.32 -19.81
N LYS A 117 -12.33 23.62 -19.69
CA LYS A 117 -10.99 24.19 -19.86
C LYS A 117 -9.95 23.57 -18.93
N SER A 118 -10.33 23.19 -17.72
CA SER A 118 -9.37 22.70 -16.72
C SER A 118 -8.79 21.34 -17.07
N LYS A 119 -9.53 20.45 -17.75
CA LYS A 119 -8.98 19.19 -18.26
C LYS A 119 -7.94 19.40 -19.36
N LEU A 120 -8.19 20.38 -20.26
CA LEU A 120 -7.23 20.75 -21.29
C LEU A 120 -5.94 21.32 -20.68
N GLU A 121 -6.05 22.13 -19.61
CA GLU A 121 -4.89 22.66 -18.88
C GLU A 121 -4.08 21.51 -18.23
N ALA A 122 -4.75 20.53 -17.61
CA ALA A 122 -4.07 19.36 -17.08
C ALA A 122 -3.30 18.58 -18.14
N GLN A 123 -3.83 18.44 -19.35
CA GLN A 123 -3.14 17.79 -20.49
C GLN A 123 -2.01 18.67 -21.07
N ARG A 124 -2.22 19.99 -21.11
CA ARG A 124 -1.18 20.94 -21.54
C ARG A 124 0.07 20.84 -20.67
N ILE A 125 -0.09 20.75 -19.35
CA ILE A 125 1.03 20.57 -18.44
C ILE A 125 1.80 19.29 -18.74
N ASP A 126 1.12 18.16 -18.98
CA ASP A 126 1.80 16.91 -19.38
C ASP A 126 2.58 17.07 -20.68
N SER A 127 2.04 17.84 -21.66
CA SER A 127 2.74 18.15 -22.90
C SER A 127 3.95 19.05 -22.68
N GLU A 128 3.88 19.99 -21.75
CA GLU A 128 5.06 20.80 -21.38
C GLU A 128 6.15 19.96 -20.74
N PHE A 129 5.79 19.07 -19.80
CA PHE A 129 6.75 18.13 -19.22
C PHE A 129 7.31 17.14 -20.25
N GLN A 130 6.52 16.75 -21.26
CA GLN A 130 7.04 16.03 -22.41
C GLN A 130 8.17 16.80 -23.09
N ASN A 131 7.95 18.07 -23.45
CA ASN A 131 8.95 18.92 -24.10
C ASN A 131 10.17 19.14 -23.17
N ILE A 132 9.97 19.28 -21.86
CA ILE A 132 11.06 19.36 -20.89
C ILE A 132 11.93 18.11 -20.95
N ILE A 133 11.32 16.94 -20.96
CA ILE A 133 12.06 15.66 -20.96
C ILE A 133 12.77 15.46 -22.29
N ASP A 134 12.11 15.74 -23.42
CA ASP A 134 12.65 15.50 -24.74
C ASP A 134 13.78 16.51 -25.10
N ASP A 135 13.66 17.81 -24.71
CA ASP A 135 14.53 18.87 -25.21
C ASP A 135 15.42 19.52 -24.14
N TYR A 136 15.02 19.50 -22.86
CA TYR A 136 15.64 20.32 -21.81
C TYR A 136 16.18 19.52 -20.60
N LEU A 137 16.38 18.20 -20.74
CA LEU A 137 17.09 17.37 -19.76
C LEU A 137 18.46 16.86 -20.27
N THR A 138 19.09 17.57 -21.21
CA THR A 138 20.36 17.15 -21.78
C THR A 138 21.52 17.18 -20.77
N ASN A 139 21.47 18.07 -19.79
CA ASN A 139 22.52 18.27 -18.78
C ASN A 139 22.10 17.86 -17.37
N ASN A 140 20.81 17.60 -17.14
CA ASN A 140 20.21 17.39 -15.83
C ASN A 140 19.31 16.16 -15.81
N ASN A 141 18.84 15.76 -14.63
CA ASN A 141 17.84 14.73 -14.45
C ASN A 141 16.59 15.31 -13.78
N LEU A 142 15.44 14.68 -14.02
CA LEU A 142 14.17 15.03 -13.40
C LEU A 142 13.58 13.83 -12.67
N ILE A 143 13.13 14.03 -11.44
CA ILE A 143 12.29 13.06 -10.73
C ILE A 143 10.91 13.69 -10.54
N LEU A 144 9.87 13.07 -11.09
CA LEU A 144 8.48 13.36 -10.77
C LEU A 144 8.01 12.42 -9.68
N SER A 145 7.52 12.96 -8.57
CA SER A 145 6.96 12.16 -7.48
C SER A 145 5.52 12.57 -7.18
N GLY A 146 4.72 11.63 -6.70
CA GLY A 146 3.33 11.91 -6.34
C GLY A 146 2.68 10.85 -5.47
N SER A 147 1.66 11.26 -4.71
CA SER A 147 0.92 10.39 -3.79
C SER A 147 -0.36 9.82 -4.38
N SER A 148 -0.89 10.39 -5.44
CA SER A 148 -2.02 9.83 -6.17
C SER A 148 -1.55 8.77 -7.16
N ILE A 149 -1.70 7.49 -6.80
CA ILE A 149 -1.29 6.36 -7.65
C ILE A 149 -1.98 6.45 -9.00
N TYR A 150 -3.29 6.67 -9.01
CA TYR A 150 -4.09 6.79 -10.23
C TYR A 150 -3.56 7.87 -11.20
N ILE A 151 -3.30 9.08 -10.69
CA ILE A 151 -2.79 10.17 -11.53
C ILE A 151 -1.40 9.83 -12.08
N MET A 152 -0.51 9.30 -11.23
CA MET A 152 0.86 9.00 -11.62
C MET A 152 0.94 7.84 -12.62
N GLU A 153 0.08 6.83 -12.51
CA GLU A 153 -0.03 5.75 -13.49
C GLU A 153 -0.56 6.27 -14.83
N LYS A 154 -1.55 7.18 -14.79
CA LYS A 154 -2.08 7.83 -16.00
C LYS A 154 -1.03 8.60 -16.81
N LEU A 155 0.04 9.09 -16.19
CA LEU A 155 1.15 9.72 -16.91
C LEU A 155 1.92 8.73 -17.80
N MET A 156 1.84 7.44 -17.49
CA MET A 156 2.52 6.36 -18.24
C MET A 156 1.60 5.62 -19.21
N ASP A 157 0.31 5.94 -19.25
CA ASP A 157 -0.66 5.35 -20.18
C ASP A 157 -0.42 5.80 -21.64
N HIS A 158 -0.82 4.98 -22.60
CA HIS A 158 -0.68 5.25 -24.04
C HIS A 158 -1.30 6.58 -24.50
N GLU A 159 -2.33 7.05 -23.83
CA GLU A 159 -3.00 8.32 -24.14
C GLU A 159 -2.28 9.55 -23.58
N SER A 160 -1.26 9.34 -22.74
CA SER A 160 -0.51 10.43 -22.10
C SER A 160 0.60 10.95 -23.02
N PRO A 161 0.82 12.26 -23.09
CA PRO A 161 2.00 12.85 -23.74
C PRO A 161 3.32 12.32 -23.16
N LEU A 162 3.33 11.88 -21.89
CA LEU A 162 4.51 11.37 -21.19
C LEU A 162 4.76 9.87 -21.39
N TYR A 163 3.92 9.18 -22.15
CA TYR A 163 4.11 7.77 -22.44
C TYR A 163 5.49 7.47 -23.04
N GLY A 164 6.17 6.49 -22.46
CA GLY A 164 7.49 6.03 -22.92
C GLY A 164 8.66 7.00 -22.67
N ARG A 165 8.45 8.13 -21.98
CA ARG A 165 9.50 9.14 -21.73
C ARG A 165 10.24 8.97 -20.43
N PHE A 166 9.68 8.23 -19.50
CA PHE A 166 10.40 7.91 -18.26
C PHE A 166 11.40 6.78 -18.49
N VAL A 167 12.63 6.96 -18.04
CA VAL A 167 13.68 5.90 -18.06
C VAL A 167 13.39 4.81 -17.03
N GLY A 168 12.42 5.00 -16.16
CA GLY A 168 11.94 4.02 -15.21
C GLY A 168 10.82 4.55 -14.32
N SER A 169 10.17 3.63 -13.61
CA SER A 169 9.16 3.94 -12.62
C SER A 169 9.44 3.16 -11.32
N ILE A 170 9.22 3.80 -10.17
CA ILE A 170 9.32 3.17 -8.86
C ILE A 170 7.99 3.35 -8.14
N VAL A 171 7.30 2.24 -7.90
CA VAL A 171 6.10 2.20 -7.06
C VAL A 171 6.50 1.88 -5.64
N LEU A 172 6.35 2.85 -4.74
CA LEU A 172 6.69 2.66 -3.33
C LEU A 172 5.47 2.14 -2.57
N LYS A 173 5.54 0.89 -2.15
CA LYS A 173 4.49 0.24 -1.35
C LYS A 173 4.78 0.41 0.14
N GLN A 174 3.80 0.14 0.98
CA GLN A 174 4.02 -0.02 2.41
C GLN A 174 5.06 -1.12 2.67
N PHE A 175 5.70 -1.07 3.81
CA PHE A 175 6.63 -2.10 4.26
C PHE A 175 5.92 -3.45 4.41
N THR A 176 6.61 -4.50 4.02
CA THR A 176 6.26 -5.88 4.38
C THR A 176 6.45 -6.08 5.89
N TYR A 177 5.93 -7.19 6.43
CA TYR A 177 6.18 -7.54 7.83
C TYR A 177 7.69 -7.68 8.15
N LEU A 178 8.51 -8.08 7.17
CA LEU A 178 9.96 -8.17 7.31
C LEU A 178 10.61 -6.78 7.45
N GLU A 179 10.23 -5.83 6.63
CA GLU A 179 10.70 -4.46 6.72
C GLU A 179 10.15 -3.77 7.99
N ALA A 180 8.91 -4.09 8.39
CA ALA A 180 8.34 -3.62 9.66
C ALA A 180 9.14 -4.13 10.88
N LYS A 181 9.66 -5.39 10.84
CA LYS A 181 10.56 -5.91 11.88
C LYS A 181 11.83 -5.08 12.02
N MET A 182 12.36 -4.57 10.93
CA MET A 182 13.55 -3.70 10.97
C MET A 182 13.26 -2.35 11.65
N MET A 183 12.02 -1.85 11.59
CA MET A 183 11.60 -0.65 12.33
C MET A 183 11.21 -0.94 13.78
N LEU A 184 10.77 -2.17 14.06
CA LEU A 184 10.28 -2.61 15.38
C LEU A 184 11.13 -3.77 15.93
N PRO A 185 12.45 -3.62 16.06
CA PRO A 185 13.36 -4.71 16.41
C PRO A 185 13.14 -5.28 17.81
N SER A 186 12.57 -4.51 18.74
CA SER A 186 12.35 -4.93 20.13
C SER A 186 11.14 -5.84 20.31
N LEU A 187 10.23 -5.91 19.32
CA LEU A 187 9.08 -6.79 19.40
C LEU A 187 9.51 -8.25 19.15
N THR A 188 8.89 -9.19 19.87
CA THR A 188 9.00 -10.61 19.50
C THR A 188 8.37 -10.84 18.12
N ASP A 189 8.67 -11.96 17.47
CA ASP A 189 8.11 -12.25 16.16
C ASP A 189 6.57 -12.37 16.22
N ASN A 190 6.04 -12.94 17.31
CA ASN A 190 4.59 -13.06 17.51
C ASN A 190 3.95 -11.68 17.76
N ASP A 191 4.56 -10.82 18.59
CA ASP A 191 4.07 -9.45 18.78
C ASP A 191 4.12 -8.66 17.48
N LEU A 192 5.20 -8.79 16.70
CA LEU A 192 5.30 -8.12 15.42
C LEU A 192 4.13 -8.48 14.50
N ILE A 193 3.77 -9.77 14.39
CA ILE A 193 2.60 -10.19 13.60
C ILE A 193 1.33 -9.53 14.11
N ALA A 194 1.12 -9.48 15.42
CA ALA A 194 -0.05 -8.84 16.01
C ALA A 194 -0.08 -7.31 15.74
N PHE A 195 1.05 -6.62 15.95
CA PHE A 195 1.18 -5.19 15.66
C PHE A 195 0.99 -4.89 14.17
N TYR A 196 1.64 -5.66 13.30
CA TYR A 196 1.52 -5.49 11.85
C TYR A 196 0.08 -5.73 11.36
N SER A 197 -0.63 -6.68 11.97
CA SER A 197 -2.05 -6.95 11.68
C SER A 197 -2.96 -5.76 11.97
N VAL A 198 -2.63 -4.94 12.98
CA VAL A 198 -3.40 -3.75 13.37
C VAL A 198 -2.89 -2.49 12.66
N PHE A 199 -1.59 -2.25 12.72
CA PHE A 199 -0.99 -0.98 12.32
C PHE A 199 -0.48 -0.95 10.86
N GLY A 200 -0.32 -2.12 10.23
CA GLY A 200 0.18 -2.23 8.85
C GLY A 200 1.65 -1.86 8.70
N GLY A 201 2.04 -1.56 7.46
CA GLY A 201 3.44 -1.34 7.08
C GLY A 201 3.78 0.11 6.70
N SER A 202 2.95 1.10 7.02
CA SER A 202 3.31 2.51 6.77
C SER A 202 4.46 2.94 7.69
N PRO A 203 5.61 3.41 7.16
CA PRO A 203 6.71 3.91 7.99
C PRO A 203 6.26 4.98 8.98
N TYR A 204 5.39 5.88 8.54
CA TYR A 204 4.81 6.92 9.40
C TYR A 204 4.06 6.36 10.61
N VAL A 205 3.36 5.25 10.42
CA VAL A 205 2.61 4.56 11.49
C VAL A 205 3.56 3.83 12.41
N LEU A 206 4.50 3.06 11.84
CA LEU A 206 5.46 2.24 12.59
C LEU A 206 6.37 3.08 13.51
N GLU A 207 6.78 4.28 13.08
CA GLU A 207 7.57 5.21 13.90
C GLU A 207 6.85 5.71 15.17
N ARG A 208 5.52 5.57 15.23
CA ARG A 208 4.71 6.01 16.37
C ARG A 208 4.43 4.93 17.39
N ILE A 209 4.72 3.69 17.06
CA ILE A 209 4.54 2.54 17.94
C ILE A 209 5.56 2.61 19.09
N ASN A 210 5.07 2.55 20.32
CA ASN A 210 5.91 2.39 21.48
C ASN A 210 6.20 0.90 21.72
N GLN A 211 7.40 0.46 21.36
CA GLN A 211 7.82 -0.93 21.46
C GLN A 211 8.00 -1.44 22.92
N GLN A 212 7.95 -0.55 23.92
CA GLN A 212 8.00 -0.92 25.35
C GLN A 212 6.60 -1.19 25.93
N LYS A 213 5.55 -0.91 25.14
CA LYS A 213 4.15 -1.12 25.50
C LYS A 213 3.56 -2.28 24.72
N ASN A 214 2.60 -2.96 25.31
CA ASN A 214 1.87 -4.02 24.62
C ASN A 214 0.93 -3.48 23.52
N LEU A 215 0.28 -4.38 22.78
CA LEU A 215 -0.61 -4.03 21.69
C LEU A 215 -1.84 -3.22 22.16
N LYS A 216 -2.45 -3.60 23.32
CA LYS A 216 -3.60 -2.88 23.92
C LYS A 216 -3.25 -1.42 24.16
N ASP A 217 -2.13 -1.17 24.86
CA ASP A 217 -1.72 0.19 25.22
C ASP A 217 -1.47 1.06 23.99
N ASN A 218 -0.81 0.51 22.96
CA ASN A 218 -0.60 1.23 21.69
C ASN A 218 -1.92 1.52 20.97
N ILE A 219 -2.87 0.60 20.96
CA ILE A 219 -4.21 0.83 20.38
C ILE A 219 -4.92 1.95 21.16
N CYS A 220 -4.95 1.87 22.49
CA CYS A 220 -5.58 2.88 23.33
C CYS A 220 -5.02 4.28 23.08
N GLU A 221 -3.68 4.42 23.14
CA GLU A 221 -3.03 5.72 23.00
C GLU A 221 -3.10 6.29 21.58
N LEU A 222 -2.91 5.46 20.57
CA LEU A 222 -2.75 5.94 19.19
C LEU A 222 -4.07 6.05 18.42
N LEU A 223 -5.06 5.20 18.74
CA LEU A 223 -6.30 5.06 17.97
C LEU A 223 -7.58 5.39 18.75
N LEU A 224 -7.65 5.05 20.06
CA LEU A 224 -8.88 5.26 20.82
C LEU A 224 -8.89 6.60 21.54
N ASN A 225 -7.74 7.08 21.98
CA ASN A 225 -7.60 8.38 22.62
C ASN A 225 -8.05 9.51 21.66
N GLU A 226 -8.72 10.54 22.16
CA GLU A 226 -9.23 11.67 21.38
C GLU A 226 -8.10 12.40 20.66
N ASP A 227 -6.94 12.58 21.32
CA ASP A 227 -5.73 13.18 20.77
C ASP A 227 -4.81 12.17 20.08
N GLY A 228 -5.27 10.93 19.89
CA GLY A 228 -4.50 9.85 19.31
C GLY A 228 -3.95 10.21 17.92
N LYS A 229 -2.64 10.16 17.79
CA LYS A 229 -1.94 10.61 16.56
C LYS A 229 -2.38 9.86 15.32
N LEU A 230 -2.68 8.57 15.43
CA LEU A 230 -3.13 7.77 14.29
C LEU A 230 -4.62 7.94 14.03
N ARG A 231 -5.45 8.16 15.07
CA ARG A 231 -6.86 8.53 14.90
C ARG A 231 -7.01 9.82 14.10
N ASN A 232 -6.29 10.87 14.50
CA ASN A 232 -6.27 12.15 13.80
C ASN A 232 -5.68 12.03 12.40
N HIS A 233 -4.65 11.19 12.23
CA HIS A 233 -4.09 10.90 10.92
C HIS A 233 -5.12 10.30 9.96
N LEU A 234 -5.86 9.29 10.39
CA LEU A 234 -6.90 8.65 9.57
C LEU A 234 -8.03 9.63 9.24
N LYS A 235 -8.53 10.37 10.24
CA LYS A 235 -9.57 11.40 10.02
C LYS A 235 -9.14 12.41 8.95
N ASN A 236 -7.95 12.99 9.09
CA ASN A 236 -7.51 14.10 8.25
C ASN A 236 -7.05 13.67 6.84
N ASN A 237 -6.61 12.43 6.63
CA ASN A 237 -6.00 12.04 5.35
C ASN A 237 -6.82 11.02 4.56
N VAL A 238 -7.72 10.30 5.18
CA VAL A 238 -8.53 9.28 4.50
C VAL A 238 -10.02 9.60 4.65
N ILE A 239 -10.47 9.80 5.88
CA ILE A 239 -11.91 9.95 6.15
C ILE A 239 -12.43 11.23 5.51
N ASN A 240 -11.76 12.37 5.68
CA ASN A 240 -12.17 13.64 5.07
C ASN A 240 -12.19 13.59 3.53
N GLU A 241 -11.29 12.81 2.91
CA GLU A 241 -11.28 12.61 1.45
C GLU A 241 -12.52 11.83 0.98
N LEU A 242 -13.07 10.97 1.83
CA LEU A 242 -14.26 10.17 1.58
C LEU A 242 -15.57 10.85 2.02
N GLU A 243 -15.51 11.88 2.89
CA GLU A 243 -16.71 12.54 3.47
C GLU A 243 -17.63 13.17 2.42
N SER A 244 -17.10 13.52 1.25
CA SER A 244 -17.92 14.05 0.13
C SER A 244 -18.90 13.01 -0.45
N ASP A 245 -18.78 11.74 -0.04
CA ASP A 245 -19.53 10.61 -0.62
C ASP A 245 -19.80 9.53 0.42
N PRO A 246 -20.93 9.64 1.16
CA PRO A 246 -21.29 8.70 2.23
C PRO A 246 -21.33 7.24 1.79
N ASP A 247 -21.64 6.96 0.52
CA ASP A 247 -21.71 5.60 -0.01
C ASP A 247 -20.35 4.88 0.06
N LEU A 248 -19.24 5.62 -0.02
CA LEU A 248 -17.89 5.03 0.11
C LEU A 248 -17.66 4.46 1.50
N HIS A 249 -18.15 5.16 2.53
CA HIS A 249 -18.09 4.68 3.92
C HIS A 249 -18.95 3.44 4.14
N GLU A 250 -20.13 3.37 3.53
CA GLU A 250 -20.99 2.18 3.63
C GLU A 250 -20.33 0.97 2.97
N ILE A 251 -19.72 1.13 1.80
CA ILE A 251 -18.96 0.05 1.15
C ILE A 251 -17.83 -0.43 2.07
N LEU A 252 -17.02 0.48 2.63
CA LEU A 252 -15.92 0.11 3.52
C LEU A 252 -16.42 -0.56 4.81
N ASN A 253 -17.57 -0.14 5.33
CA ASN A 253 -18.20 -0.76 6.48
C ASN A 253 -18.70 -2.20 6.18
N VAL A 254 -19.12 -2.48 4.95
CA VAL A 254 -19.49 -3.84 4.52
C VAL A 254 -18.29 -4.76 4.41
N ILE A 255 -17.19 -4.26 3.84
CA ILE A 255 -15.98 -5.09 3.56
C ILE A 255 -14.96 -5.10 4.71
N LYS A 256 -15.23 -4.44 5.82
CA LYS A 256 -14.30 -4.34 6.97
C LYS A 256 -13.89 -5.69 7.57
N ASN A 257 -14.79 -6.66 7.54
CA ASN A 257 -14.58 -7.99 8.16
C ASN A 257 -14.06 -9.06 7.19
N GLY A 258 -13.65 -8.69 5.98
CA GLY A 258 -13.10 -9.64 5.02
C GLY A 258 -13.47 -9.34 3.57
N CYS A 259 -13.04 -10.22 2.69
CA CYS A 259 -13.35 -10.13 1.27
C CYS A 259 -14.86 -10.30 1.00
N LYS A 260 -15.42 -9.47 0.14
CA LYS A 260 -16.82 -9.55 -0.27
C LYS A 260 -16.96 -9.53 -1.79
N LYS A 261 -17.92 -10.30 -2.30
CA LYS A 261 -18.33 -10.26 -3.72
C LYS A 261 -19.12 -8.99 -4.00
N TYR A 262 -19.16 -8.61 -5.28
CA TYR A 262 -19.95 -7.47 -5.75
C TYR A 262 -21.41 -7.52 -5.23
N ASN A 263 -22.09 -8.63 -5.43
CA ASN A 263 -23.50 -8.78 -5.02
C ASN A 263 -23.70 -8.71 -3.50
N GLU A 264 -22.72 -9.16 -2.71
CA GLU A 264 -22.77 -9.05 -1.25
C GLU A 264 -22.63 -7.58 -0.82
N ILE A 265 -21.75 -6.83 -1.48
CA ILE A 265 -21.58 -5.40 -1.23
C ILE A 265 -22.84 -4.65 -1.63
N GLU A 266 -23.41 -4.91 -2.81
CA GLU A 266 -24.64 -4.30 -3.30
C GLU A 266 -25.79 -4.50 -2.31
N ASN A 267 -26.02 -5.74 -1.88
CA ASN A 267 -27.11 -6.08 -0.96
C ASN A 267 -26.93 -5.46 0.43
N GLN A 268 -25.70 -5.42 0.97
CA GLN A 268 -25.45 -4.96 2.33
C GLN A 268 -25.23 -3.45 2.44
N SER A 269 -24.75 -2.79 1.38
CA SER A 269 -24.57 -1.33 1.35
C SER A 269 -25.84 -0.58 0.96
N HIS A 270 -26.88 -1.30 0.50
CA HIS A 270 -28.14 -0.73 0.00
C HIS A 270 -27.96 0.25 -1.18
N ILE A 271 -26.85 0.15 -1.91
CA ILE A 271 -26.58 0.96 -3.09
C ILE A 271 -27.18 0.25 -4.31
N THR A 272 -28.47 0.50 -4.57
CA THR A 272 -29.25 -0.21 -5.61
C THR A 272 -29.33 0.54 -6.95
N THR A 273 -28.85 1.78 -7.02
CA THR A 273 -28.87 2.56 -8.27
C THR A 273 -27.91 1.95 -9.28
N SER A 274 -28.41 1.58 -10.45
CA SER A 274 -27.64 0.94 -11.52
C SER A 274 -26.35 1.71 -11.86
N GLY A 275 -25.21 1.02 -11.85
CA GLY A 275 -23.89 1.57 -12.16
C GLY A 275 -23.30 2.51 -11.10
N LEU A 276 -24.01 2.78 -9.99
CA LEU A 276 -23.49 3.62 -8.93
C LEU A 276 -22.43 2.88 -8.11
N LEU A 277 -22.70 1.64 -7.75
CA LEU A 277 -21.72 0.80 -7.02
C LEU A 277 -20.41 0.64 -7.81
N ASP A 278 -20.48 0.40 -9.13
CA ASP A 278 -19.30 0.32 -10.00
C ASP A 278 -18.43 1.59 -9.93
N LYS A 279 -19.08 2.76 -10.00
CA LYS A 279 -18.39 4.05 -9.88
C LYS A 279 -17.72 4.22 -8.53
N ARG A 280 -18.37 3.79 -7.44
CA ARG A 280 -17.86 3.89 -6.08
C ARG A 280 -16.70 2.92 -5.83
N LEU A 281 -16.85 1.66 -6.26
CA LEU A 281 -15.78 0.67 -6.19
C LEU A 281 -14.57 1.12 -7.03
N LYS A 282 -14.81 1.64 -8.24
CA LYS A 282 -13.72 2.20 -9.05
C LYS A 282 -13.02 3.34 -8.33
N LYS A 283 -13.75 4.28 -7.74
CA LYS A 283 -13.15 5.39 -6.98
C LYS A 283 -12.29 4.89 -5.82
N LEU A 284 -12.76 3.90 -5.05
CA LEU A 284 -11.98 3.30 -3.96
C LEU A 284 -10.73 2.55 -4.45
N LEU A 285 -10.81 1.90 -5.62
CA LEU A 285 -9.65 1.27 -6.28
C LEU A 285 -8.65 2.32 -6.76
N ASP A 286 -9.13 3.38 -7.42
CA ASP A 286 -8.29 4.49 -7.92
C ASP A 286 -7.58 5.24 -6.76
N LEU A 287 -8.20 5.30 -5.59
CA LEU A 287 -7.60 5.83 -4.35
C LEU A 287 -6.68 4.81 -3.63
N ASP A 288 -6.55 3.60 -4.13
CA ASP A 288 -5.78 2.49 -3.54
C ASP A 288 -6.22 2.14 -2.08
N ILE A 289 -7.48 2.41 -1.75
CA ILE A 289 -8.08 2.11 -0.43
C ILE A 289 -8.51 0.64 -0.36
N ILE A 290 -9.05 0.12 -1.46
CA ILE A 290 -9.43 -1.29 -1.61
C ILE A 290 -8.62 -1.96 -2.71
N GLU A 291 -8.57 -3.27 -2.67
CA GLU A 291 -8.04 -4.09 -3.75
C GLU A 291 -9.10 -5.08 -4.24
N ALA A 292 -9.01 -5.43 -5.53
CA ALA A 292 -9.80 -6.51 -6.11
C ALA A 292 -8.95 -7.78 -6.17
N LYS A 293 -9.45 -8.87 -5.58
CA LYS A 293 -8.80 -10.17 -5.56
C LYS A 293 -9.56 -11.15 -6.46
N TYR A 294 -8.81 -12.05 -7.09
CA TYR A 294 -9.34 -13.14 -7.89
C TYR A 294 -9.04 -14.47 -7.20
N LEU A 295 -9.86 -15.46 -7.50
CA LEU A 295 -9.59 -16.82 -7.04
C LEU A 295 -8.44 -17.42 -7.83
N ILE A 296 -7.55 -18.11 -7.15
CA ILE A 296 -6.47 -18.87 -7.77
C ILE A 296 -7.04 -19.89 -8.77
N GLY A 297 -6.42 -20.01 -9.95
CA GLY A 297 -6.87 -20.88 -11.02
C GLY A 297 -8.16 -20.48 -11.73
N ARG A 298 -8.69 -19.27 -11.48
CA ARG A 298 -9.89 -18.72 -12.12
C ARG A 298 -9.74 -17.23 -12.46
N GLU A 299 -8.55 -16.81 -12.84
CA GLU A 299 -8.21 -15.41 -13.12
C GLU A 299 -9.04 -14.79 -14.25
N ASP A 300 -9.48 -15.62 -15.22
CA ASP A 300 -10.30 -15.19 -16.35
C ASP A 300 -11.77 -14.93 -15.98
N ASP A 301 -12.24 -15.39 -14.83
CA ASP A 301 -13.62 -15.20 -14.39
C ASP A 301 -13.80 -13.86 -13.69
N LYS A 302 -13.91 -12.79 -14.49
CA LYS A 302 -14.12 -11.41 -14.00
C LYS A 302 -15.37 -11.25 -13.10
N ARG A 303 -16.31 -12.21 -13.11
CA ARG A 303 -17.53 -12.19 -12.27
C ARG A 303 -17.26 -12.59 -10.82
N LYS A 304 -16.10 -13.21 -10.54
CA LYS A 304 -15.73 -13.69 -9.21
C LYS A 304 -14.64 -12.82 -8.58
N LYS A 305 -14.83 -11.51 -8.68
CA LYS A 305 -13.99 -10.55 -7.96
C LYS A 305 -14.46 -10.42 -6.51
N TYR A 306 -13.49 -10.36 -5.62
CA TYR A 306 -13.67 -10.03 -4.22
C TYR A 306 -12.99 -8.70 -3.94
N TYR A 307 -13.58 -7.89 -3.08
CA TYR A 307 -13.05 -6.60 -2.69
C TYR A 307 -12.68 -6.61 -1.21
N GLU A 308 -11.55 -6.06 -0.88
CA GLU A 308 -11.03 -6.00 0.49
C GLU A 308 -10.38 -4.64 0.75
N ILE A 309 -10.46 -4.13 2.00
CA ILE A 309 -9.68 -2.98 2.42
C ILE A 309 -8.20 -3.39 2.44
N LYS A 310 -7.37 -2.64 1.72
CA LYS A 310 -5.96 -2.97 1.49
C LYS A 310 -5.07 -2.66 2.71
N ASP A 311 -5.28 -1.51 3.35
CA ASP A 311 -4.49 -1.03 4.47
C ASP A 311 -4.99 -1.63 5.79
N ASN A 312 -4.07 -2.25 6.58
CA ASN A 312 -4.44 -2.89 7.84
C ASN A 312 -4.94 -1.90 8.89
N LEU A 313 -4.31 -0.72 8.99
CA LEU A 313 -4.73 0.31 9.94
C LEU A 313 -6.13 0.83 9.61
N LEU A 314 -6.41 1.08 8.33
CA LEU A 314 -7.73 1.50 7.88
C LEU A 314 -8.77 0.41 8.13
N LYS A 315 -8.42 -0.85 7.87
CA LYS A 315 -9.29 -1.99 8.13
C LYS A 315 -9.63 -2.10 9.62
N PHE A 316 -8.64 -1.98 10.50
CA PHE A 316 -8.84 -1.96 11.95
C PHE A 316 -9.74 -0.78 12.37
N TYR A 317 -9.52 0.40 11.80
CA TYR A 317 -10.33 1.58 12.07
C TYR A 317 -11.81 1.34 11.73
N TYR A 318 -12.12 0.79 10.54
CA TYR A 318 -13.50 0.48 10.17
C TYR A 318 -14.09 -0.66 11.02
N ALA A 319 -13.28 -1.62 11.42
CA ALA A 319 -13.76 -2.72 12.26
C ALA A 319 -14.18 -2.26 13.65
N TYR A 320 -13.45 -1.32 14.28
CA TYR A 320 -13.59 -1.04 15.70
C TYR A 320 -13.83 0.44 16.07
N VAL A 321 -13.36 1.38 15.27
CA VAL A 321 -13.30 2.81 15.64
C VAL A 321 -14.31 3.66 14.90
N PHE A 322 -14.57 3.35 13.63
CA PHE A 322 -15.46 4.13 12.79
C PHE A 322 -16.85 4.29 13.38
N ARG A 323 -17.34 5.53 13.54
CA ARG A 323 -18.63 5.89 14.14
C ARG A 323 -18.82 5.45 15.60
N GLN A 324 -17.73 5.26 16.36
CA GLN A 324 -17.79 4.90 17.77
C GLN A 324 -17.39 6.04 18.71
N ASP A 325 -17.18 7.25 18.21
CA ASP A 325 -16.70 8.40 19.00
C ASP A 325 -17.50 8.61 20.30
N ASN A 326 -18.84 8.59 20.26
CA ASN A 326 -19.68 8.77 21.44
C ASN A 326 -19.45 7.69 22.50
N LYS A 327 -19.27 6.42 22.08
CA LYS A 327 -19.02 5.32 23.02
C LYS A 327 -17.62 5.41 23.63
N MET A 328 -16.63 5.75 22.80
CA MET A 328 -15.26 5.93 23.28
C MET A 328 -15.16 7.06 24.29
N ASN A 329 -15.80 8.19 24.01
CA ASN A 329 -15.84 9.35 24.92
C ASN A 329 -16.58 9.05 26.23
N PHE A 330 -17.63 8.22 26.18
CA PHE A 330 -18.39 7.85 27.37
C PHE A 330 -17.66 6.83 28.25
N LEU A 331 -16.99 5.85 27.67
CA LEU A 331 -16.36 4.72 28.38
C LEU A 331 -14.89 4.96 28.73
N GLY A 332 -14.24 5.84 27.98
CA GLY A 332 -12.78 5.94 27.96
C GLY A 332 -12.12 4.80 27.17
N GLU A 333 -10.86 4.96 26.82
CA GLU A 333 -10.12 4.10 25.90
C GLU A 333 -10.00 2.65 26.39
N GLU A 334 -9.62 2.47 27.66
CA GLU A 334 -9.39 1.13 28.21
C GLU A 334 -10.67 0.32 28.30
N ARG A 335 -11.75 0.93 28.82
CA ARG A 335 -13.03 0.24 28.96
C ARG A 335 -13.67 -0.05 27.61
N PHE A 336 -13.51 0.87 26.65
CA PHE A 336 -13.94 0.62 25.28
C PHE A 336 -13.17 -0.56 24.66
N TYR A 337 -11.85 -0.61 24.84
CA TYR A 337 -11.03 -1.73 24.35
C TYR A 337 -11.51 -3.07 24.93
N GLU A 338 -11.67 -3.17 26.25
CA GLU A 338 -12.11 -4.39 26.93
C GLU A 338 -13.46 -4.90 26.45
N LEU A 339 -14.40 -4.01 26.18
CA LEU A 339 -15.77 -4.40 25.79
C LEU A 339 -15.91 -4.70 24.31
N PHE A 340 -15.21 -4.00 23.41
CA PHE A 340 -15.48 -4.04 21.98
C PHE A 340 -14.31 -4.57 21.12
N ILE A 341 -13.08 -4.56 21.62
CA ILE A 341 -11.92 -5.01 20.85
C ILE A 341 -11.38 -6.34 21.38
N GLU A 342 -11.13 -6.43 22.69
CA GLU A 342 -10.51 -7.59 23.32
C GLU A 342 -11.21 -8.92 23.02
N PRO A 343 -12.56 -9.03 22.99
CA PRO A 343 -13.24 -10.29 22.71
C PRO A 343 -12.99 -10.85 21.31
N SER A 344 -12.62 -9.99 20.34
CA SER A 344 -12.48 -10.37 18.93
C SER A 344 -11.11 -10.10 18.33
N ILE A 345 -10.20 -9.45 19.05
CA ILE A 345 -8.88 -9.06 18.50
C ILE A 345 -8.05 -10.26 18.03
N LYS A 346 -8.12 -11.39 18.72
CA LYS A 346 -7.42 -12.61 18.30
C LYS A 346 -7.94 -13.14 16.97
N THR A 347 -9.24 -13.16 16.78
CA THR A 347 -9.88 -13.55 15.51
C THR A 347 -9.51 -12.56 14.41
N TYR A 348 -9.50 -11.26 14.70
CA TYR A 348 -9.06 -10.24 13.77
C TYR A 348 -7.61 -10.46 13.32
N ILE A 349 -6.69 -10.72 14.24
CA ILE A 349 -5.29 -11.00 13.95
C ILE A 349 -5.16 -12.30 13.13
N SER A 350 -5.92 -13.35 13.44
CA SER A 350 -5.93 -14.60 12.68
C SER A 350 -6.24 -14.37 11.20
N HIS A 351 -7.30 -13.65 10.89
CA HIS A 351 -7.62 -13.30 9.49
C HIS A 351 -6.55 -12.43 8.81
N ARG A 352 -5.82 -11.60 9.57
CA ARG A 352 -4.70 -10.83 9.00
C ARG A 352 -3.46 -11.68 8.79
N PHE A 353 -3.26 -12.68 9.63
CA PHE A 353 -2.15 -13.62 9.52
C PHE A 353 -2.19 -14.40 8.19
N GLU A 354 -3.36 -14.79 7.70
CA GLU A 354 -3.55 -15.39 6.36
C GLU A 354 -2.93 -14.53 5.25
N SER A 355 -3.14 -13.21 5.31
CA SER A 355 -2.55 -12.28 4.34
C SER A 355 -1.03 -12.17 4.49
N ILE A 356 -0.52 -12.27 5.73
CA ILE A 356 0.93 -12.28 6.02
C ILE A 356 1.55 -13.57 5.48
N VAL A 357 0.88 -14.72 5.59
CA VAL A 357 1.32 -16.00 5.01
C VAL A 357 1.47 -15.89 3.48
N LYS A 358 0.49 -15.27 2.79
CA LYS A 358 0.62 -15.03 1.34
C LYS A 358 1.81 -14.12 1.02
N SER A 359 2.05 -13.10 1.85
CA SER A 359 3.23 -12.22 1.73
C SER A 359 4.53 -12.98 1.96
N TYR A 360 4.58 -13.94 2.90
CA TYR A 360 5.72 -14.83 3.12
C TYR A 360 6.09 -15.58 1.85
N PHE A 361 5.13 -16.22 1.17
CA PHE A 361 5.42 -16.92 -0.08
C PHE A 361 5.99 -15.98 -1.15
N SER A 362 5.42 -14.80 -1.30
CA SER A 362 5.95 -13.80 -2.23
C SER A 362 7.39 -13.40 -1.91
N GLU A 363 7.73 -13.22 -0.64
CA GLU A 363 9.08 -12.87 -0.21
C GLU A 363 10.05 -14.05 -0.31
N SER A 364 9.59 -15.27 0.00
CA SER A 364 10.40 -16.48 -0.12
C SER A 364 10.81 -16.75 -1.57
N ILE A 365 9.89 -16.60 -2.52
CA ILE A 365 10.17 -16.73 -3.96
C ILE A 365 11.20 -15.69 -4.41
N LYS A 366 11.06 -14.44 -4.02
CA LYS A 366 12.02 -13.36 -4.35
C LYS A 366 13.42 -13.63 -3.80
N ARG A 367 13.52 -14.37 -2.69
CA ARG A 367 14.79 -14.78 -2.05
C ARG A 367 15.34 -16.10 -2.60
N GLY A 368 14.64 -16.72 -3.55
CA GLY A 368 15.04 -17.96 -4.20
C GLY A 368 14.62 -19.23 -3.47
N TYR A 369 13.78 -19.14 -2.45
CA TYR A 369 13.07 -20.28 -1.85
C TYR A 369 11.78 -20.58 -2.61
N ASN A 370 11.17 -21.74 -2.39
CA ASN A 370 9.88 -22.12 -2.98
C ASN A 370 9.76 -21.82 -4.49
N ARG A 371 10.83 -22.12 -5.25
CA ARG A 371 10.96 -21.79 -6.68
C ARG A 371 9.97 -22.55 -7.57
N ASP A 372 9.39 -23.61 -7.07
CA ASP A 372 8.35 -24.38 -7.75
C ASP A 372 6.97 -23.74 -7.64
N ILE A 373 6.76 -22.76 -6.76
CA ILE A 373 5.51 -22.02 -6.62
C ILE A 373 5.50 -20.85 -7.60
N VAL A 374 4.45 -20.75 -8.40
CA VAL A 374 4.26 -19.69 -9.41
C VAL A 374 3.17 -18.70 -9.03
N GLU A 375 2.24 -19.09 -8.16
CA GLU A 375 1.11 -18.27 -7.75
C GLU A 375 0.65 -18.65 -6.35
N VAL A 376 0.17 -17.68 -5.56
CA VAL A 376 -0.46 -17.92 -4.26
C VAL A 376 -1.72 -17.06 -4.15
N GLY A 377 -2.81 -17.70 -3.74
CA GLY A 377 -4.11 -17.03 -3.67
C GLY A 377 -5.08 -17.71 -2.72
N THR A 378 -6.34 -17.29 -2.78
CA THR A 378 -7.47 -17.90 -2.07
C THR A 378 -8.27 -18.75 -3.04
N PHE A 379 -8.85 -19.83 -2.56
CA PHE A 379 -9.75 -20.69 -3.33
C PHE A 379 -11.04 -20.93 -2.57
N PHE A 380 -12.17 -21.01 -3.28
CA PHE A 380 -13.48 -21.34 -2.71
C PHE A 380 -14.04 -22.59 -3.34
N PHE A 381 -14.46 -23.52 -2.51
CA PHE A 381 -15.15 -24.72 -2.94
C PHE A 381 -16.25 -25.09 -1.94
N ASP A 382 -17.45 -25.34 -2.43
CA ASP A 382 -18.62 -25.78 -1.63
C ASP A 382 -18.87 -24.93 -0.37
N ASN A 383 -18.89 -23.58 -0.54
CA ASN A 383 -19.01 -22.58 0.52
C ASN A 383 -17.85 -22.52 1.55
N ASN A 384 -16.81 -23.34 1.39
CA ASN A 384 -15.61 -23.24 2.21
C ASN A 384 -14.57 -22.32 1.54
N GLU A 385 -13.95 -21.46 2.34
CA GLU A 385 -12.81 -20.65 1.95
C GLU A 385 -11.52 -21.36 2.34
N TYR A 386 -10.59 -21.44 1.37
CA TYR A 386 -9.23 -21.95 1.58
C TYR A 386 -8.28 -20.77 1.42
N ASP A 387 -7.80 -20.27 2.55
CA ASP A 387 -7.17 -18.95 2.64
C ASP A 387 -5.84 -18.84 1.94
N CYS A 388 -5.08 -19.93 1.87
CA CYS A 388 -3.77 -19.92 1.25
C CYS A 388 -3.57 -21.20 0.39
N VAL A 389 -3.67 -21.00 -0.93
CA VAL A 389 -3.44 -22.07 -1.92
C VAL A 389 -2.28 -21.64 -2.81
N ALA A 390 -1.27 -22.48 -2.93
CA ALA A 390 -0.11 -22.27 -3.78
C ALA A 390 -0.16 -23.18 -5.02
N LYS A 391 -0.01 -22.58 -6.22
CA LYS A 391 0.08 -23.29 -7.50
C LYS A 391 1.53 -23.55 -7.84
N LYS A 392 1.86 -24.77 -8.18
CA LYS A 392 3.20 -25.19 -8.62
C LYS A 392 3.38 -25.08 -10.14
N ILE A 393 4.63 -25.07 -10.58
CA ILE A 393 5.02 -25.05 -12.00
C ILE A 393 4.42 -26.24 -12.79
N ASP A 394 4.27 -27.41 -12.15
CA ASP A 394 3.69 -28.61 -12.75
C ASP A 394 2.16 -28.58 -12.85
N GLY A 395 1.53 -27.48 -12.48
CA GLY A 395 0.09 -27.27 -12.49
C GLY A 395 -0.65 -27.92 -11.31
N THR A 396 0.07 -28.47 -10.33
CA THR A 396 -0.52 -28.98 -9.09
C THR A 396 -0.64 -27.87 -8.04
N TYR A 397 -1.39 -28.14 -6.97
CA TYR A 397 -1.69 -27.18 -5.91
C TYR A 397 -1.32 -27.73 -4.53
N VAL A 398 -0.83 -26.84 -3.67
CA VAL A 398 -0.64 -27.08 -2.24
C VAL A 398 -1.65 -26.24 -1.49
N PHE A 399 -2.41 -26.84 -0.62
CA PHE A 399 -3.36 -26.14 0.27
C PHE A 399 -2.71 -25.95 1.62
N PHE A 400 -2.68 -24.74 2.11
CA PHE A 400 -2.19 -24.40 3.44
C PHE A 400 -3.35 -23.97 4.32
N GLU A 401 -3.55 -24.71 5.42
CA GLU A 401 -4.42 -24.29 6.50
C GLU A 401 -3.64 -23.37 7.43
N VAL A 402 -4.18 -22.17 7.69
CA VAL A 402 -3.49 -21.12 8.43
C VAL A 402 -4.19 -20.88 9.77
N LYS A 403 -3.46 -21.04 10.86
CA LYS A 403 -3.99 -20.84 12.23
C LYS A 403 -3.11 -19.89 13.03
N TYR A 404 -3.76 -18.98 13.77
CA TYR A 404 -3.09 -18.09 14.70
C TYR A 404 -3.52 -18.42 16.13
N TYR A 405 -2.71 -19.20 16.82
CA TYR A 405 -3.04 -19.78 18.12
C TYR A 405 -2.10 -19.30 19.23
N SER A 406 -2.54 -19.45 20.49
CA SER A 406 -1.71 -19.24 21.67
C SER A 406 -0.94 -20.49 22.11
N LYS A 407 -1.23 -21.64 21.53
CA LYS A 407 -0.60 -22.94 21.81
C LYS A 407 -0.35 -23.69 20.51
N PRO A 408 0.60 -24.62 20.47
CA PRO A 408 0.85 -25.45 19.29
C PRO A 408 -0.41 -26.15 18.80
N MET A 409 -0.51 -26.29 17.46
CA MET A 409 -1.63 -26.98 16.82
C MET A 409 -1.56 -28.49 17.12
N LYS A 410 -2.72 -29.08 17.46
CA LYS A 410 -2.82 -30.48 17.84
C LYS A 410 -2.97 -31.37 16.63
N ARG A 411 -2.56 -32.63 16.82
CA ARG A 411 -2.67 -33.70 15.79
C ARG A 411 -4.11 -33.89 15.31
N ASP A 412 -5.05 -34.08 16.23
CA ASP A 412 -6.46 -34.37 15.92
C ASP A 412 -7.08 -33.24 15.05
N GLU A 413 -6.67 -32.00 15.29
CA GLU A 413 -7.11 -30.86 14.53
C GLU A 413 -6.57 -30.90 13.10
N MET A 414 -5.28 -31.21 12.92
CA MET A 414 -4.68 -31.39 11.59
C MET A 414 -5.33 -32.54 10.81
N GLU A 415 -5.59 -33.65 11.45
CA GLU A 415 -6.24 -34.79 10.81
C GLU A 415 -7.66 -34.44 10.33
N LYS A 416 -8.42 -33.69 11.11
CA LYS A 416 -9.75 -33.19 10.72
C LYS A 416 -9.70 -32.25 9.50
N GLU A 417 -8.78 -31.29 9.49
CA GLU A 417 -8.62 -30.38 8.34
C GLU A 417 -8.17 -31.15 7.08
N MET A 418 -7.27 -32.13 7.22
CA MET A 418 -6.87 -32.99 6.10
C MET A 418 -8.05 -33.77 5.50
N GLU A 419 -8.97 -34.23 6.32
CA GLU A 419 -10.16 -34.96 5.82
C GLU A 419 -11.09 -34.05 5.02
N GLN A 420 -11.25 -32.78 5.43
CA GLN A 420 -12.02 -31.81 4.67
C GLN A 420 -11.37 -31.51 3.32
N LEU A 421 -10.03 -31.39 3.27
CA LEU A 421 -9.28 -31.09 2.05
C LEU A 421 -9.33 -32.23 1.01
N LYS A 422 -9.50 -33.49 1.41
CA LYS A 422 -9.65 -34.60 0.47
C LYS A 422 -10.88 -34.49 -0.43
N ASN A 423 -11.89 -33.73 -0.02
CA ASN A 423 -13.15 -33.56 -0.74
C ASN A 423 -13.11 -32.38 -1.75
N VAL A 424 -12.03 -31.62 -1.81
CA VAL A 424 -11.88 -30.48 -2.75
C VAL A 424 -11.84 -30.99 -4.19
N LYS A 425 -12.71 -30.43 -5.04
CA LYS A 425 -12.78 -30.71 -6.47
C LYS A 425 -12.38 -29.50 -7.30
N GLY A 426 -11.93 -29.74 -8.53
CA GLY A 426 -11.61 -28.67 -9.50
C GLY A 426 -10.15 -28.24 -9.52
N LEU A 427 -9.34 -28.65 -8.54
CA LEU A 427 -7.89 -28.47 -8.52
C LEU A 427 -7.18 -29.80 -8.25
N LYS A 428 -6.00 -29.99 -8.87
CA LYS A 428 -5.17 -31.18 -8.62
C LYS A 428 -4.29 -30.91 -7.39
N VAL A 429 -4.79 -31.27 -6.21
CA VAL A 429 -4.07 -31.12 -4.95
C VAL A 429 -2.92 -32.15 -4.89
N SER A 430 -1.69 -31.68 -4.71
CA SER A 430 -0.49 -32.53 -4.58
C SER A 430 -0.05 -32.72 -3.15
N GLN A 431 -0.21 -31.68 -2.32
CA GLN A 431 0.22 -31.69 -0.92
C GLN A 431 -0.69 -30.80 -0.06
N ILE A 432 -0.64 -31.04 1.23
CA ILE A 432 -1.27 -30.22 2.26
C ILE A 432 -0.18 -29.65 3.13
N GLY A 433 -0.35 -28.43 3.60
CA GLY A 433 0.52 -27.78 4.55
C GLY A 433 -0.27 -27.14 5.69
N PHE A 434 0.38 -26.99 6.82
CA PHE A 434 -0.14 -26.24 7.96
C PHE A 434 0.78 -25.08 8.28
N VAL A 435 0.18 -23.95 8.60
CA VAL A 435 0.89 -22.75 9.06
C VAL A 435 0.33 -22.38 10.42
N CYS A 436 1.17 -22.42 11.46
CA CYS A 436 0.76 -22.07 12.80
C CYS A 436 1.83 -21.24 13.50
N ASN A 437 1.44 -20.04 13.98
CA ASN A 437 2.36 -19.15 14.69
C ASN A 437 2.95 -19.76 15.96
N ALA A 438 2.21 -20.63 16.63
CA ALA A 438 2.63 -21.29 17.87
C ALA A 438 3.33 -22.65 17.63
N GLY A 439 3.50 -23.08 16.35
CA GLY A 439 4.09 -24.36 15.99
C GLY A 439 3.10 -25.54 16.14
N PHE A 440 3.64 -26.74 16.28
CA PHE A 440 2.89 -28.00 16.22
C PHE A 440 3.30 -28.93 17.35
N GLU A 441 2.33 -29.63 17.97
CA GLU A 441 2.64 -30.62 19.01
C GLU A 441 3.33 -31.86 18.40
N GLU A 442 2.83 -32.32 17.24
CA GLU A 442 3.36 -33.43 16.47
C GLU A 442 3.33 -33.12 14.99
N LYS A 443 4.15 -33.81 14.19
CA LYS A 443 4.17 -33.68 12.73
C LYS A 443 3.69 -34.94 12.04
N LEU A 444 2.71 -34.83 11.15
CA LEU A 444 2.20 -35.92 10.31
C LEU A 444 3.14 -36.13 9.10
N PRO A 445 3.24 -37.36 8.57
CA PRO A 445 4.05 -37.64 7.39
C PRO A 445 3.44 -36.98 6.13
N ASN A 446 4.31 -36.59 5.18
CA ASN A 446 3.94 -35.99 3.88
C ASN A 446 3.17 -34.67 3.94
N VAL A 447 3.32 -33.93 5.01
CA VAL A 447 2.71 -32.62 5.25
C VAL A 447 3.78 -31.55 5.34
N ILE A 448 3.52 -30.37 4.78
CA ILE A 448 4.39 -29.20 4.89
C ILE A 448 4.03 -28.43 6.17
N TYR A 449 5.04 -28.02 6.93
CA TYR A 449 4.88 -27.27 8.17
C TYR A 449 5.63 -25.96 8.10
N LEU A 450 4.94 -24.88 8.43
CA LEU A 450 5.53 -23.54 8.56
C LEU A 450 5.15 -22.96 9.92
N ASP A 451 6.12 -22.51 10.66
CA ASP A 451 5.95 -21.73 11.90
C ASP A 451 6.57 -20.34 11.77
N LEU A 452 6.50 -19.52 12.82
CA LEU A 452 7.05 -18.16 12.76
C LEU A 452 8.55 -18.09 12.52
N ALA A 453 9.32 -19.14 12.88
CA ALA A 453 10.75 -19.14 12.64
C ALA A 453 11.07 -19.18 11.14
N ASP A 454 10.20 -19.81 10.33
CA ASP A 454 10.35 -19.86 8.88
C ASP A 454 10.10 -18.50 8.23
N PHE A 455 9.24 -17.66 8.83
CA PHE A 455 8.82 -16.38 8.26
C PHE A 455 9.94 -15.33 8.24
N PHE A 456 10.85 -15.37 9.17
CA PHE A 456 11.88 -14.34 9.33
C PHE A 456 13.23 -14.71 8.69
N PHE A 457 13.29 -15.77 7.88
CA PHE A 457 14.43 -16.17 7.07
C PHE A 457 15.76 -15.96 7.82
N LYS A 458 16.01 -16.75 8.86
CA LYS A 458 17.27 -16.69 9.59
C LYS A 458 18.42 -16.88 8.59
N SER A 459 19.26 -15.83 8.46
CA SER A 459 20.46 -15.80 7.62
C SER A 459 21.50 -16.77 8.14
#